data_ac3ba53b01cc61e6cbdb69c895a5d013
#
_entry.id   ac3ba53b01cc61e6cbdb69c895a5d013
#
_cell.length_a   1.000
_cell.length_b   1.000
_cell.length_c   1.000
_cell.angle_alpha   90.00
_cell.angle_beta   90.00
_cell.angle_gamma   90.00
#
_symmetry.space_group_name_H-M   'P 1'
#
loop_
_entity.id
_entity.type
_entity.pdbx_description
1 polymer ?
#
loop_
_entity_poly.entity_id
_entity_poly.type
_entity_poly.pdbx_seq_one_letter_code
_entity_poly.pdbx_strand_id
1 'polypeptide(L)'
;MADSTYQEILTAEKGNALLKSLIPNNTIYLGFSTTTPVISSGSNFTEPPASTGYERVLLDTITTPSGKQCYNSKEIHFNEAQTDYSGVITHWGLFASASPSTKPFATGKIVNAEDGTNQLVVKANTITILRQYAFMFAIDKVEFDAVG
;
A
#
# COMPACT_ATOMS: atom_id res chain seq x y z
N MET A 1 -16.19 -14.64 19.02
CA MET A 1 -15.41 -14.77 17.80
C MET A 1 -14.82 -16.16 17.72
N ALA A 2 -15.07 -16.79 16.65
CA ALA A 2 -14.46 -18.05 16.40
C ALA A 2 -12.95 -17.94 16.26
N ASP A 3 -12.36 -19.03 16.01
CA ASP A 3 -10.97 -19.18 15.76
C ASP A 3 -10.45 -18.11 14.80
N SER A 4 -9.31 -17.53 15.13
CA SER A 4 -8.61 -16.58 14.28
C SER A 4 -7.82 -17.26 13.17
N THR A 5 -7.97 -18.57 12.98
CA THR A 5 -7.26 -19.30 11.95
C THR A 5 -7.69 -18.85 10.57
N TYR A 6 -6.72 -18.46 9.77
CA TYR A 6 -6.92 -18.09 8.40
C TYR A 6 -7.24 -19.33 7.56
N GLN A 7 -8.30 -19.27 6.78
CA GLN A 7 -8.65 -20.31 5.83
C GLN A 7 -8.77 -19.74 4.43
N GLU A 8 -8.19 -20.43 3.47
CA GLU A 8 -8.36 -20.07 2.07
C GLU A 8 -9.77 -20.32 1.62
N ILE A 9 -10.40 -19.33 1.01
CA ILE A 9 -11.78 -19.39 0.56
C ILE A 9 -11.94 -19.24 -0.94
N LEU A 10 -10.97 -18.67 -1.61
CA LEU A 10 -11.00 -18.45 -3.04
C LEU A 10 -10.09 -19.46 -3.74
N THR A 11 -10.54 -19.95 -4.88
CA THR A 11 -9.65 -20.69 -5.77
C THR A 11 -8.56 -19.75 -6.29
N ALA A 12 -7.41 -20.31 -6.65
CA ALA A 12 -6.32 -19.51 -7.22
C ALA A 12 -6.78 -18.73 -8.45
N GLU A 13 -7.59 -19.37 -9.31
CA GLU A 13 -8.14 -18.72 -10.50
C GLU A 13 -8.95 -17.48 -10.16
N LYS A 14 -9.89 -17.59 -9.23
CA LYS A 14 -10.76 -16.46 -8.87
C LYS A 14 -10.04 -15.39 -8.06
N GLY A 15 -9.19 -15.79 -7.14
CA GLY A 15 -8.39 -14.86 -6.36
C GLY A 15 -7.43 -14.05 -7.25
N ASN A 16 -6.74 -14.70 -8.16
CA ASN A 16 -5.86 -14.03 -9.11
C ASN A 16 -6.63 -13.09 -10.04
N ALA A 17 -7.82 -13.49 -10.50
CA ALA A 17 -8.64 -12.63 -11.35
C ALA A 17 -9.11 -11.37 -10.61
N LEU A 18 -9.48 -11.50 -9.34
CA LEU A 18 -9.86 -10.34 -8.52
C LEU A 18 -8.68 -9.38 -8.31
N LEU A 19 -7.52 -9.90 -7.98
CA LEU A 19 -6.32 -9.07 -7.83
C LEU A 19 -5.99 -8.33 -9.13
N LYS A 20 -6.05 -9.02 -10.24
CA LYS A 20 -5.81 -8.42 -11.55
C LYS A 20 -6.81 -7.31 -11.87
N SER A 21 -8.05 -7.45 -11.45
CA SER A 21 -9.09 -6.43 -11.68
C SER A 21 -8.84 -5.16 -10.87
N LEU A 22 -8.14 -5.25 -9.74
CA LEU A 22 -7.78 -4.09 -8.92
C LEU A 22 -6.57 -3.33 -9.47
N ILE A 23 -5.81 -3.95 -10.37
CA ILE A 23 -4.58 -3.39 -10.94
C ILE A 23 -4.75 -3.26 -12.46
N PRO A 24 -5.57 -2.30 -12.94
CA PRO A 24 -5.80 -2.17 -14.37
C PRO A 24 -4.51 -1.77 -15.08
N ASN A 25 -4.14 -2.55 -16.09
CA ASN A 25 -2.92 -2.32 -16.88
C ASN A 25 -1.63 -2.28 -16.05
N ASN A 26 -1.60 -2.98 -14.91
CA ASN A 26 -0.47 -2.98 -13.97
C ASN A 26 -0.09 -1.57 -13.50
N THR A 27 -1.07 -0.69 -13.42
CA THR A 27 -0.83 0.72 -13.06
C THR A 27 -1.50 1.04 -11.75
N ILE A 28 -0.75 1.01 -10.66
CA ILE A 28 -1.16 1.55 -9.37
C ILE A 28 -0.07 2.43 -8.82
N TYR A 29 -0.47 3.37 -7.97
CA TYR A 29 0.42 4.32 -7.33
C TYR A 29 0.42 4.10 -5.83
N LEU A 30 1.59 4.21 -5.23
CA LEU A 30 1.78 4.14 -3.78
C LEU A 30 2.00 5.54 -3.24
N GLY A 31 1.28 5.88 -2.18
CA GLY A 31 1.45 7.14 -1.47
C GLY A 31 1.53 6.94 0.03
N PHE A 32 1.88 8.01 0.73
CA PHE A 32 2.06 8.02 2.18
C PHE A 32 1.11 8.99 2.86
N SER A 33 0.70 8.64 4.08
CA SER A 33 -0.13 9.50 4.92
C SER A 33 0.48 9.71 6.29
N THR A 34 0.35 10.93 6.78
CA THR A 34 0.71 11.31 8.15
C THR A 34 -0.44 11.13 9.13
N THR A 35 -1.61 10.82 8.64
CA THR A 35 -2.82 10.62 9.45
C THR A 35 -3.38 9.22 9.24
N THR A 36 -4.27 8.78 10.14
CA THR A 36 -4.91 7.48 10.05
C THR A 36 -6.10 7.55 9.08
N PRO A 37 -6.06 6.85 7.95
CA PRO A 37 -7.17 6.87 7.01
C PRO A 37 -8.40 6.16 7.56
N VAL A 38 -9.56 6.58 7.07
CA VAL A 38 -10.83 5.87 7.29
C VAL A 38 -10.93 4.78 6.22
N ILE A 39 -10.85 3.52 6.63
CA ILE A 39 -10.78 2.38 5.70
C ILE A 39 -11.99 2.32 4.76
N SER A 40 -13.19 2.56 5.29
CA SER A 40 -14.42 2.44 4.51
C SER A 40 -14.56 3.46 3.37
N SER A 41 -13.88 4.60 3.45
CA SER A 41 -14.03 5.69 2.48
C SER A 41 -12.73 6.17 1.87
N GLY A 42 -11.59 5.81 2.44
CA GLY A 42 -10.30 6.36 2.04
C GLY A 42 -10.10 7.81 2.45
N SER A 43 -11.02 8.38 3.23
CA SER A 43 -10.88 9.75 3.73
C SER A 43 -9.83 9.85 4.83
N ASN A 44 -9.49 11.08 5.21
CA ASN A 44 -8.46 11.39 6.20
C ASN A 44 -7.07 10.84 5.84
N PHE A 45 -6.78 10.76 4.55
CA PHE A 45 -5.47 10.41 4.04
C PHE A 45 -4.72 11.72 3.73
N THR A 46 -3.70 12.03 4.50
CA THR A 46 -2.97 13.29 4.40
C THR A 46 -1.57 13.04 3.90
N GLU A 47 -1.33 13.39 2.64
CA GLU A 47 -0.03 13.23 2.01
C GLU A 47 0.91 14.37 2.35
N PRO A 48 2.23 14.13 2.34
CA PRO A 48 3.20 15.22 2.43
C PRO A 48 2.96 16.25 1.32
N PRO A 49 3.20 17.54 1.57
CA PRO A 49 3.01 18.58 0.55
C PRO A 49 3.94 18.37 -0.65
N ALA A 50 3.46 18.70 -1.84
CA ALA A 50 4.26 18.61 -3.06
C ALA A 50 5.53 19.50 -2.99
N SER A 51 5.51 20.58 -2.20
CA SER A 51 6.66 21.44 -1.99
C SER A 51 7.85 20.75 -1.34
N THR A 52 7.64 19.60 -0.70
CA THR A 52 8.72 18.77 -0.15
C THR A 52 9.42 17.89 -1.18
N GLY A 53 8.95 17.89 -2.41
CA GLY A 53 9.39 16.96 -3.45
C GLY A 53 8.61 15.64 -3.47
N TYR A 54 7.67 15.45 -2.57
CA TYR A 54 6.86 14.24 -2.50
C TYR A 54 5.95 14.12 -3.72
N GLU A 55 5.91 12.92 -4.27
CA GLU A 55 4.94 12.49 -5.26
C GLU A 55 4.60 11.01 -4.99
N ARG A 56 3.39 10.61 -5.37
CA ARG A 56 3.06 9.19 -5.40
C ARG A 56 3.98 8.47 -6.39
N VAL A 57 4.41 7.29 -6.04
CA VAL A 57 5.30 6.51 -6.90
C VAL A 57 4.50 5.47 -7.67
N LEU A 58 4.84 5.29 -8.95
CA LEU A 58 4.24 4.28 -9.79
C LEU A 58 4.79 2.90 -9.41
N LEU A 59 3.87 1.96 -9.13
CA LEU A 59 4.21 0.55 -8.94
C LEU A 59 4.01 -0.18 -10.27
N ASP A 60 4.90 0.01 -11.21
CA ASP A 60 4.79 -0.53 -12.57
C ASP A 60 5.38 -1.94 -12.72
N THR A 61 6.05 -2.42 -11.69
CA THR A 61 6.72 -3.72 -11.69
C THR A 61 6.07 -4.72 -10.74
N ILE A 62 4.75 -4.65 -10.62
CA ILE A 62 4.00 -5.63 -9.85
C ILE A 62 3.93 -6.93 -10.64
N THR A 63 4.19 -8.05 -9.97
CA THR A 63 4.10 -9.36 -10.60
C THR A 63 2.67 -9.68 -11.02
N THR A 64 2.50 -10.51 -12.04
CA THR A 64 1.20 -11.07 -12.37
C THR A 64 0.70 -11.87 -11.17
N PRO A 65 -0.59 -11.70 -10.74
CA PRO A 65 -1.12 -12.44 -9.62
C PRO A 65 -0.96 -13.95 -9.80
N SER A 66 -0.40 -14.57 -8.78
CA SER A 66 -0.19 -16.01 -8.70
C SER A 66 -0.30 -16.45 -7.26
N GLY A 67 -1.01 -17.56 -6.99
CA GLY A 67 -1.27 -17.99 -5.63
C GLY A 67 -2.08 -16.97 -4.83
N LYS A 68 -2.93 -16.19 -5.49
CA LYS A 68 -3.78 -15.14 -4.90
C LYS A 68 -2.98 -13.99 -4.28
N GLN A 69 -1.80 -13.72 -4.80
CA GLN A 69 -0.95 -12.62 -4.34
C GLN A 69 -0.07 -12.08 -5.46
N CYS A 70 0.37 -10.87 -5.29
CA CYS A 70 1.34 -10.23 -6.18
C CYS A 70 2.29 -9.37 -5.36
N TYR A 71 3.47 -9.09 -5.93
CA TYR A 71 4.54 -8.37 -5.25
C TYR A 71 5.12 -7.31 -6.18
N ASN A 72 5.83 -6.34 -5.59
CA ASN A 72 6.72 -5.50 -6.37
C ASN A 72 7.96 -6.34 -6.74
N SER A 73 8.16 -6.54 -8.03
CA SER A 73 9.27 -7.38 -8.53
C SER A 73 10.63 -6.66 -8.54
N LYS A 74 10.63 -5.35 -8.34
CA LYS A 74 11.83 -4.53 -8.31
C LYS A 74 11.77 -3.55 -7.15
N GLU A 75 12.94 -3.06 -6.76
CA GLU A 75 13.06 -1.95 -5.84
C GLU A 75 12.42 -0.68 -6.43
N ILE A 76 11.65 0.04 -5.61
CA ILE A 76 10.96 1.26 -6.01
C ILE A 76 11.53 2.42 -5.20
N HIS A 77 11.87 3.52 -5.87
CA HIS A 77 12.39 4.72 -5.24
C HIS A 77 11.37 5.85 -5.34
N PHE A 78 11.07 6.46 -4.19
CA PHE A 78 10.39 7.74 -4.17
C PHE A 78 11.35 8.83 -4.60
N ASN A 79 10.82 9.97 -5.03
CA ASN A 79 11.66 11.14 -5.30
C ASN A 79 12.46 11.52 -4.08
N GLU A 80 13.67 12.03 -4.30
CA GLU A 80 14.45 12.61 -3.21
C GLU A 80 13.68 13.75 -2.55
N ALA A 81 13.57 13.72 -1.23
CA ALA A 81 12.94 14.79 -0.46
C ALA A 81 13.78 16.06 -0.55
N GLN A 82 13.17 17.15 -0.97
CA GLN A 82 13.83 18.45 -1.07
C GLN A 82 13.86 19.16 0.28
N THR A 83 12.85 18.96 1.06
CA THR A 83 12.74 19.38 2.45
C THR A 83 12.22 18.21 3.27
N ASP A 84 12.33 18.29 4.59
CA ASP A 84 11.73 17.32 5.48
C ASP A 84 10.23 17.19 5.17
N TYR A 85 9.71 15.97 5.17
CA TYR A 85 8.26 15.80 5.10
C TYR A 85 7.64 16.35 6.37
N SER A 86 6.49 17.02 6.21
CA SER A 86 5.75 17.53 7.36
C SER A 86 5.10 16.35 8.10
N GLY A 87 5.56 16.09 9.31
CA GLY A 87 5.03 15.03 10.14
C GLY A 87 5.63 13.65 9.86
N VAL A 88 5.19 12.69 10.64
CA VAL A 88 5.64 11.30 10.58
C VAL A 88 4.71 10.52 9.68
N ILE A 89 5.26 9.75 8.76
CA ILE A 89 4.48 8.85 7.92
C ILE A 89 4.07 7.64 8.75
N THR A 90 2.78 7.35 8.80
CA THR A 90 2.21 6.25 9.57
C THR A 90 1.48 5.23 8.72
N HIS A 91 0.99 5.64 7.55
CA HIS A 91 0.18 4.80 6.68
C HIS A 91 0.60 4.93 5.23
N TRP A 92 0.32 3.90 4.46
CA TRP A 92 0.45 3.90 3.01
C TRP A 92 -0.94 3.80 2.37
N GLY A 93 -1.03 4.18 1.13
CA GLY A 93 -2.24 4.03 0.32
C GLY A 93 -1.92 3.63 -1.10
N LEU A 94 -2.83 2.88 -1.70
CA LEU A 94 -2.81 2.54 -3.11
C LEU A 94 -3.84 3.36 -3.86
N PHE A 95 -3.45 3.88 -5.01
CA PHE A 95 -4.27 4.77 -5.83
C PHE A 95 -4.31 4.30 -7.27
N ALA A 96 -5.45 4.51 -7.91
CA ALA A 96 -5.59 4.26 -9.35
C ALA A 96 -4.99 5.39 -10.21
N SER A 97 -4.65 6.52 -9.62
CA SER A 97 -4.15 7.71 -10.32
C SER A 97 -3.07 8.42 -9.51
N ALA A 98 -2.18 9.12 -10.21
CA ALA A 98 -1.20 9.99 -9.57
C ALA A 98 -1.82 11.31 -9.10
N SER A 99 -3.03 11.64 -9.50
CA SER A 99 -3.68 12.90 -9.14
C SER A 99 -3.92 12.99 -7.64
N PRO A 100 -3.51 14.09 -7.00
CA PRO A 100 -3.68 14.25 -5.55
C PRO A 100 -5.14 14.37 -5.11
N SER A 101 -6.07 14.56 -6.04
CA SER A 101 -7.50 14.61 -5.73
C SER A 101 -8.15 13.24 -5.54
N THR A 102 -7.47 12.16 -5.94
CA THR A 102 -8.03 10.81 -5.81
C THR A 102 -7.80 10.26 -4.42
N LYS A 103 -8.76 9.46 -3.95
CA LYS A 103 -8.65 8.76 -2.68
C LYS A 103 -8.01 7.39 -2.87
N PRO A 104 -7.35 6.85 -1.85
CA PRO A 104 -6.81 5.51 -1.93
C PRO A 104 -7.94 4.48 -1.98
N PHE A 105 -7.72 3.39 -2.70
CA PHE A 105 -8.64 2.24 -2.71
C PHE A 105 -8.19 1.15 -1.72
N ALA A 106 -6.99 1.24 -1.18
CA ALA A 106 -6.48 0.37 -0.13
C ALA A 106 -5.50 1.15 0.73
N THR A 107 -5.48 0.88 2.02
CA THR A 107 -4.57 1.54 2.97
C THR A 107 -4.06 0.53 3.99
N GLY A 108 -2.94 0.84 4.60
CA GLY A 108 -2.36 0.03 5.66
C GLY A 108 -1.34 0.81 6.47
N LYS A 109 -0.89 0.21 7.57
CA LYS A 109 0.15 0.81 8.39
C LYS A 109 1.52 0.62 7.74
N ILE A 110 2.36 1.64 7.87
CA ILE A 110 3.77 1.53 7.49
C ILE A 110 4.47 0.57 8.46
N VAL A 111 5.40 -0.19 7.93
CA VAL A 111 6.40 -0.90 8.73
C VAL A 111 7.77 -0.40 8.27
N ASN A 112 8.50 0.24 9.18
CA ASN A 112 9.84 0.69 8.91
C ASN A 112 10.80 -0.50 9.02
N ALA A 113 11.43 -0.86 7.90
CA ALA A 113 12.28 -2.04 7.84
C ALA A 113 13.56 -1.92 8.68
N GLU A 114 13.96 -0.70 9.04
CA GLU A 114 15.19 -0.46 9.81
C GLU A 114 15.01 -0.70 11.31
N ASP A 115 13.84 -0.34 11.86
CA ASP A 115 13.61 -0.42 13.30
C ASP A 115 12.32 -1.16 13.69
N GLY A 116 11.54 -1.64 12.72
CA GLY A 116 10.31 -2.39 12.96
C GLY A 116 9.14 -1.56 13.47
N THR A 117 9.28 -0.25 13.56
CA THR A 117 8.20 0.63 14.02
C THR A 117 7.18 0.89 12.92
N ASN A 118 6.02 1.46 13.30
CA ASN A 118 5.00 1.89 12.36
C ASN A 118 5.15 3.38 12.03
N GLN A 119 6.37 3.84 11.95
CA GLN A 119 6.71 5.24 11.71
C GLN A 119 7.85 5.36 10.72
N LEU A 120 7.72 6.32 9.80
CA LEU A 120 8.77 6.68 8.88
C LEU A 120 8.95 8.20 8.90
N VAL A 121 10.15 8.65 9.23
CA VAL A 121 10.52 10.07 9.21
C VAL A 121 11.40 10.30 7.99
N VAL A 122 10.97 11.19 7.10
CA VAL A 122 11.71 11.50 5.87
C VAL A 122 12.34 12.88 6.00
N LYS A 123 13.65 12.92 5.92
CA LYS A 123 14.47 14.14 6.01
C LYS A 123 14.87 14.62 4.63
N ALA A 124 15.16 15.92 4.53
CA ALA A 124 15.68 16.50 3.30
C ALA A 124 16.90 15.74 2.77
N ASN A 125 17.01 15.66 1.47
CA ASN A 125 18.10 15.01 0.76
C ASN A 125 18.19 13.48 0.98
N THR A 126 17.07 12.85 1.38
CA THR A 126 16.98 11.39 1.49
C THR A 126 15.98 10.84 0.48
N ILE A 127 16.18 9.57 0.12
CA ILE A 127 15.30 8.84 -0.79
C ILE A 127 14.68 7.69 -0.01
N THR A 128 13.35 7.62 -0.03
CA THR A 128 12.63 6.47 0.55
C THR A 128 12.61 5.34 -0.47
N ILE A 129 12.97 4.15 -0.03
CA ILE A 129 13.11 2.98 -0.88
C ILE A 129 12.14 1.88 -0.40
N LEU A 130 11.34 1.36 -1.33
CA LEU A 130 10.60 0.12 -1.16
C LEU A 130 11.43 -1.00 -1.76
N ARG A 131 11.93 -1.91 -0.92
CA ARG A 131 12.78 -3.02 -1.38
C ARG A 131 12.02 -3.98 -2.26
N GLN A 132 12.73 -4.71 -3.09
CA GLN A 132 12.16 -5.79 -3.89
C GLN A 132 11.40 -6.77 -2.99
N TYR A 133 10.18 -7.13 -3.39
CA TYR A 133 9.27 -8.03 -2.66
C TYR A 133 8.80 -7.52 -1.29
N ALA A 134 9.07 -6.27 -0.95
CA ALA A 134 8.66 -5.71 0.33
C ALA A 134 7.16 -5.40 0.40
N PHE A 135 6.52 -5.26 -0.74
CA PHE A 135 5.08 -5.02 -0.84
C PHE A 135 4.40 -6.26 -1.41
N MET A 136 3.51 -6.86 -0.63
CA MET A 136 2.69 -7.97 -1.06
C MET A 136 1.21 -7.58 -0.98
N PHE A 137 0.48 -7.86 -2.04
CA PHE A 137 -0.94 -7.65 -2.11
C PHE A 137 -1.63 -9.00 -2.30
N ALA A 138 -2.44 -9.39 -1.31
CA ALA A 138 -3.10 -10.69 -1.29
C ALA A 138 -4.58 -10.54 -0.96
N ILE A 139 -5.39 -11.47 -1.46
CA ILE A 139 -6.82 -11.48 -1.20
C ILE A 139 -7.28 -12.91 -0.95
N ASP A 140 -7.60 -13.25 0.29
CA ASP A 140 -8.10 -14.58 0.61
C ASP A 140 -8.52 -14.75 2.08
N LYS A 141 -9.21 -13.79 2.65
CA LYS A 141 -9.65 -13.97 4.03
C LYS A 141 -11.12 -13.67 4.19
N VAL A 142 -11.84 -14.63 4.77
CA VAL A 142 -13.19 -14.42 5.32
C VAL A 142 -13.24 -15.02 6.72
N GLU A 143 -13.84 -14.28 7.63
CA GLU A 143 -14.22 -14.80 8.93
C GLU A 143 -15.68 -15.20 8.87
N PHE A 144 -15.98 -16.40 9.33
CA PHE A 144 -17.33 -16.89 9.44
C PHE A 144 -17.56 -17.36 10.87
N ASP A 145 -18.47 -16.70 11.56
CA ASP A 145 -18.79 -16.97 12.94
C ASP A 145 -20.27 -17.37 13.00
N ALA A 146 -20.51 -18.67 13.04
CA ALA A 146 -21.86 -19.20 13.02
C ALA A 146 -22.22 -19.86 14.35
N VAL A 147 -23.45 -19.62 14.79
CA VAL A 147 -24.05 -20.30 15.94
C VAL A 147 -25.15 -21.20 15.42
N GLY A 148 -24.95 -22.49 15.60
CA GLY A 148 -25.87 -23.52 15.11
C GLY A 148 -26.77 -24.08 16.17
#